data_9702ae378d832e0f2ac1f0fd1bcd229a
#
_entry.id   9702ae378d832e0f2ac1f0fd1bcd229a
#
_cell.length_a   1.000
_cell.length_b   1.000
_cell.length_c   1.000
_cell.angle_alpha   90.00
_cell.angle_beta   90.00
_cell.angle_gamma   90.00
#
_symmetry.space_group_name_H-M   'P 1'
#
loop_
_entity.id
_entity.type
_entity.pdbx_description
1 polymer ?
#
loop_
_entity_poly.entity_id
_entity_poly.type
_entity_poly.pdbx_seq_one_letter_code
_entity_poly.pdbx_strand_id
1 'polypeptide(L)'
;MAIINASTLTRVALNIFKGIGISEEEAGIISEHLVGSNLRGHDSHGIIRIPTYVAQLEKEYVSWDKHEVLSDEAGITIIEGHGVNGIVAATRAAELAVENTKQSVFSTVTLRNTTHIGRLGDYAELIAKKNLI
;
A
#
# COMPACT_ATOMS: atom_id res chain seq x y z
N MET A 1 23.75 -17.91 4.16
CA MET A 1 22.53 -17.09 3.92
C MET A 1 21.32 -17.97 4.13
N ALA A 2 20.38 -17.59 4.99
CA ALA A 2 19.18 -18.39 5.22
C ALA A 2 18.18 -18.15 4.07
N ILE A 3 17.63 -19.23 3.51
CA ILE A 3 16.55 -19.17 2.53
C ILE A 3 15.24 -19.34 3.31
N ILE A 4 14.34 -18.37 3.20
CA ILE A 4 13.04 -18.38 3.88
C ILE A 4 11.95 -18.42 2.81
N ASN A 5 10.96 -19.27 3.02
CA ASN A 5 9.80 -19.33 2.13
C ASN A 5 8.99 -18.01 2.17
N ALA A 6 8.57 -17.51 1.02
CA ALA A 6 7.86 -16.24 0.92
C ALA A 6 6.58 -16.18 1.77
N SER A 7 5.77 -17.25 1.77
CA SER A 7 4.54 -17.28 2.59
C SER A 7 4.82 -17.25 4.09
N THR A 8 5.90 -17.88 4.53
CA THR A 8 6.34 -17.82 5.94
C THR A 8 6.80 -16.41 6.29
N LEU A 9 7.54 -15.77 5.39
CA LEU A 9 8.04 -14.40 5.60
C LEU A 9 6.90 -13.38 5.64
N THR A 10 5.91 -13.51 4.74
CA THR A 10 4.70 -12.68 4.76
C THR A 10 3.94 -12.83 6.08
N ARG A 11 3.77 -14.05 6.57
CA ARG A 11 3.10 -14.30 7.86
C ARG A 11 3.87 -13.70 9.04
N VAL A 12 5.19 -13.77 9.03
CA VAL A 12 6.03 -13.15 10.08
C VAL A 12 5.86 -11.62 10.04
N ALA A 13 5.96 -11.01 8.87
CA ALA A 13 5.77 -9.57 8.70
C ALA A 13 4.36 -9.12 9.15
N LEU A 14 3.32 -9.85 8.74
CA LEU A 14 1.93 -9.64 9.16
C LEU A 14 1.80 -9.61 10.70
N ASN A 15 2.37 -10.62 11.36
CA ASN A 15 2.30 -10.72 12.82
C ASN A 15 3.05 -9.58 13.52
N ILE A 16 4.17 -9.11 12.95
CA ILE A 16 4.89 -7.95 13.47
C ILE A 16 4.00 -6.70 13.41
N PHE A 17 3.40 -6.40 12.27
CA PHE A 17 2.55 -5.22 12.12
C PHE A 17 1.27 -5.30 12.96
N LYS A 18 0.64 -6.47 13.04
CA LYS A 18 -0.49 -6.70 13.96
C LYS A 18 -0.09 -6.49 15.42
N GLY A 19 1.11 -6.92 15.79
CA GLY A 19 1.64 -6.80 17.17
C GLY A 19 1.79 -5.35 17.63
N ILE A 20 1.91 -4.39 16.72
CA ILE A 20 1.95 -2.96 17.00
C ILE A 20 0.59 -2.25 16.80
N GLY A 21 -0.49 -3.01 16.66
CA GLY A 21 -1.86 -2.49 16.65
C GLY A 21 -2.41 -2.13 15.26
N ILE A 22 -1.73 -2.49 14.17
CA ILE A 22 -2.26 -2.29 12.81
C ILE A 22 -3.34 -3.34 12.53
N SER A 23 -4.41 -2.94 11.85
CA SER A 23 -5.47 -3.86 11.45
C SER A 23 -4.92 -5.02 10.61
N GLU A 24 -5.56 -6.19 10.67
CA GLU A 24 -5.12 -7.37 9.92
C GLU A 24 -5.08 -7.12 8.41
N GLU A 25 -6.06 -6.37 7.91
CA GLU A 25 -6.16 -6.01 6.50
C GLU A 25 -4.98 -5.14 6.05
N GLU A 26 -4.70 -4.04 6.75
CA GLU A 26 -3.61 -3.14 6.40
C GLU A 26 -2.23 -3.77 6.63
N ALA A 27 -2.08 -4.53 7.71
CA ALA A 27 -0.88 -5.32 7.97
C ALA A 27 -0.62 -6.34 6.85
N GLY A 28 -1.66 -6.95 6.31
CA GLY A 28 -1.60 -7.83 5.14
C GLY A 28 -1.07 -7.12 3.91
N ILE A 29 -1.68 -5.98 3.55
CA ILE A 29 -1.27 -5.17 2.40
C ILE A 29 0.22 -4.78 2.50
N ILE A 30 0.65 -4.28 3.66
CA ILE A 30 2.04 -3.88 3.88
C ILE A 30 2.99 -5.09 3.73
N SER A 31 2.65 -6.22 4.36
CA SER A 31 3.50 -7.40 4.37
C SER A 31 3.65 -8.04 2.99
N GLU A 32 2.57 -8.16 2.23
CA GLU A 32 2.57 -8.67 0.86
C GLU A 32 3.41 -7.77 -0.06
N HIS A 33 3.27 -6.46 0.06
CA HIS A 33 4.06 -5.50 -0.71
C HIS A 33 5.57 -5.64 -0.42
N LEU A 34 5.98 -5.72 0.84
CA LEU A 34 7.38 -5.84 1.23
C LEU A 34 8.00 -7.15 0.73
N VAL A 35 7.34 -8.28 0.94
CA VAL A 35 7.82 -9.58 0.46
C VAL A 35 7.78 -9.64 -1.07
N GLY A 36 6.74 -9.09 -1.70
CA GLY A 36 6.62 -8.95 -3.14
C GLY A 36 7.78 -8.14 -3.75
N SER A 37 8.25 -7.10 -3.07
CA SER A 37 9.40 -6.32 -3.47
C SER A 37 10.68 -7.15 -3.48
N ASN A 38 10.94 -7.96 -2.44
CA ASN A 38 12.08 -8.89 -2.41
C ASN A 38 12.01 -9.92 -3.54
N LEU A 39 10.84 -10.51 -3.80
CA LEU A 39 10.67 -11.49 -4.87
C LEU A 39 10.95 -10.93 -6.27
N ARG A 40 10.93 -9.62 -6.41
CA ARG A 40 11.25 -8.88 -7.66
C ARG A 40 12.66 -8.26 -7.66
N GLY A 41 13.48 -8.62 -6.68
CA GLY A 41 14.86 -8.12 -6.57
C GLY A 41 14.98 -6.66 -6.10
N HIS A 42 13.92 -6.08 -5.53
CA HIS A 42 13.93 -4.72 -4.97
C HIS A 42 14.09 -4.74 -3.45
N ASP A 43 15.20 -5.29 -2.96
CA ASP A 43 15.46 -5.49 -1.52
C ASP A 43 15.41 -4.20 -0.70
N SER A 44 15.78 -3.06 -1.30
CA SER A 44 15.71 -1.74 -0.65
C SER A 44 14.27 -1.31 -0.30
N HIS A 45 13.27 -1.91 -0.95
CA HIS A 45 11.83 -1.70 -0.71
C HIS A 45 11.15 -2.93 -0.09
N GLY A 46 11.95 -3.95 0.26
CA GLY A 46 11.50 -5.21 0.83
C GLY A 46 11.47 -5.20 2.36
N ILE A 47 11.55 -6.38 2.93
CA ILE A 47 11.47 -6.63 4.39
C ILE A 47 12.53 -5.88 5.22
N ILE A 48 13.61 -5.42 4.61
CA ILE A 48 14.60 -4.56 5.26
C ILE A 48 13.97 -3.28 5.81
N ARG A 49 12.80 -2.89 5.30
CA ARG A 49 12.05 -1.71 5.74
C ARG A 49 11.22 -1.95 7.00
N ILE A 50 11.01 -3.19 7.44
CA ILE A 50 10.17 -3.49 8.60
C ILE A 50 10.57 -2.68 9.84
N PRO A 51 11.85 -2.61 10.26
CA PRO A 51 12.20 -1.83 11.44
C PRO A 51 11.87 -0.34 11.32
N THR A 52 12.06 0.25 10.14
CA THR A 52 11.74 1.66 9.88
C THR A 52 10.22 1.90 9.95
N TYR A 53 9.42 1.01 9.35
CA TYR A 53 7.97 1.14 9.37
C TYR A 53 7.40 0.89 10.75
N VAL A 54 7.90 -0.10 11.49
CA VAL A 54 7.50 -0.35 12.88
C VAL A 54 7.76 0.91 13.71
N ALA A 55 8.97 1.46 13.67
CA ALA A 55 9.33 2.65 14.45
C ALA A 55 8.49 3.89 14.09
N GLN A 56 8.04 4.02 12.85
CA GLN A 56 7.16 5.08 12.40
C GLN A 56 5.71 4.85 12.86
N LEU A 57 5.18 3.66 12.62
CA LEU A 57 3.78 3.31 12.87
C LEU A 57 3.47 3.18 14.36
N GLU A 58 4.42 2.76 15.19
CA GLU A 58 4.25 2.79 16.66
C GLU A 58 4.06 4.20 17.21
N LYS A 59 4.59 5.21 16.53
CA LYS A 59 4.47 6.61 16.96
C LYS A 59 3.20 7.28 16.44
N GLU A 60 2.89 7.04 15.18
CA GLU A 60 1.91 7.83 14.43
C GLU A 60 1.15 6.92 13.43
N TYR A 61 0.53 5.84 13.92
CA TYR A 61 -0.33 5.05 13.06
C TYR A 61 -1.65 5.77 12.79
N VAL A 62 -1.92 5.99 11.51
CA VAL A 62 -3.20 6.49 11.01
C VAL A 62 -3.79 5.42 10.08
N SER A 63 -4.95 4.89 10.45
CA SER A 63 -5.68 3.91 9.65
C SER A 63 -6.29 4.54 8.40
N TRP A 64 -6.44 3.75 7.33
CA TRP A 64 -7.02 4.20 6.07
C TRP A 64 -8.41 4.82 6.21
N ASP A 65 -9.22 4.42 7.17
CA ASP A 65 -10.55 4.99 7.43
C ASP A 65 -10.54 6.49 7.80
N LYS A 66 -9.37 7.07 8.06
CA LYS A 66 -9.16 8.49 8.34
C LYS A 66 -8.86 9.34 7.10
N HIS A 67 -8.73 8.72 5.91
CA HIS A 67 -8.56 9.47 4.68
C HIS A 67 -9.77 10.36 4.39
N GLU A 68 -9.55 11.42 3.63
CA GLU A 68 -10.60 12.35 3.20
C GLU A 68 -10.59 12.50 1.68
N VAL A 69 -11.74 12.35 1.04
CA VAL A 69 -11.90 12.66 -0.37
C VAL A 69 -12.20 14.15 -0.50
N LEU A 70 -11.24 14.91 -1.02
CA LEU A 70 -11.35 16.36 -1.20
C LEU A 70 -12.11 16.76 -2.45
N SER A 71 -12.02 15.94 -3.50
CA SER A 71 -12.71 16.13 -4.77
C SER A 71 -12.85 14.80 -5.48
N ASP A 72 -13.97 14.61 -6.16
CA ASP A 72 -14.26 13.46 -7.01
C ASP A 72 -15.13 13.91 -8.19
N GLU A 73 -14.47 14.52 -9.18
CA GLU A 73 -15.15 15.15 -10.32
C GLU A 73 -14.44 14.79 -11.65
N ALA A 74 -15.22 14.56 -12.68
CA ALA A 74 -14.75 14.36 -14.05
C ALA A 74 -13.68 13.25 -14.19
N GLY A 75 -13.75 12.18 -13.40
CA GLY A 75 -12.78 11.08 -13.41
C GLY A 75 -11.48 11.38 -12.66
N ILE A 76 -11.43 12.48 -11.90
CA ILE A 76 -10.29 12.87 -11.06
C ILE A 76 -10.73 12.87 -9.60
N THR A 77 -10.10 12.02 -8.80
CA THR A 77 -10.31 11.94 -7.35
C THR A 77 -9.05 12.45 -6.63
N ILE A 78 -9.22 13.34 -5.66
CA ILE A 78 -8.13 13.85 -4.81
C ILE A 78 -8.35 13.37 -3.38
N ILE A 79 -7.37 12.67 -2.83
CA ILE A 79 -7.42 12.09 -1.49
C ILE A 79 -6.35 12.73 -0.60
N GLU A 80 -6.81 13.22 0.55
CA GLU A 80 -5.97 13.61 1.68
C GLU A 80 -5.77 12.42 2.60
N GLY A 81 -4.52 12.01 2.83
CA GLY A 81 -4.19 10.80 3.61
C GLY A 81 -3.97 11.05 5.09
N HIS A 82 -3.79 12.29 5.54
CA HIS A 82 -3.56 12.62 6.95
C HIS A 82 -2.46 11.80 7.65
N GLY A 83 -1.46 11.34 6.90
CA GLY A 83 -0.37 10.51 7.45
C GLY A 83 -0.59 8.99 7.35
N VAL A 84 -1.63 8.52 6.70
CA VAL A 84 -1.87 7.08 6.43
C VAL A 84 -0.63 6.43 5.82
N ASN A 85 -0.40 5.15 6.14
CA ASN A 85 0.67 4.38 5.54
C ASN A 85 0.58 4.41 4.00
N GLY A 86 1.66 4.84 3.35
CA GLY A 86 1.66 5.09 1.92
C GLY A 86 1.45 3.85 1.06
N ILE A 87 1.88 2.66 1.52
CA ILE A 87 1.62 1.39 0.80
C ILE A 87 0.12 1.10 0.80
N VAL A 88 -0.55 1.25 1.94
CA VAL A 88 -2.01 1.07 2.05
C VAL A 88 -2.72 2.09 1.18
N ALA A 89 -2.38 3.36 1.32
CA ALA A 89 -3.00 4.46 0.57
C ALA A 89 -2.87 4.27 -0.94
N ALA A 90 -1.67 3.94 -1.44
CA ALA A 90 -1.44 3.76 -2.87
C ALA A 90 -2.13 2.49 -3.43
N THR A 91 -2.22 1.42 -2.64
CA THR A 91 -3.01 0.24 -3.00
C THR A 91 -4.49 0.60 -3.15
N ARG A 92 -5.06 1.29 -2.16
CA ARG A 92 -6.46 1.72 -2.19
C ARG A 92 -6.75 2.72 -3.32
N ALA A 93 -5.82 3.64 -3.57
CA ALA A 93 -5.94 4.57 -4.69
C ALA A 93 -5.94 3.86 -6.05
N ALA A 94 -5.07 2.85 -6.23
CA ALA A 94 -5.05 2.06 -7.45
C ALA A 94 -6.34 1.23 -7.62
N GLU A 95 -6.86 0.64 -6.55
CA GLU A 95 -8.15 -0.07 -6.54
C GLU A 95 -9.31 0.87 -6.91
N LEU A 96 -9.34 2.07 -6.32
CA LEU A 96 -10.34 3.10 -6.61
C LEU A 96 -10.25 3.58 -8.07
N ALA A 97 -9.03 3.81 -8.57
CA ALA A 97 -8.83 4.20 -9.96
C ALA A 97 -9.40 3.13 -10.92
N VAL A 98 -9.17 1.85 -10.64
CA VAL A 98 -9.75 0.74 -11.41
C VAL A 98 -11.28 0.75 -11.33
N GLU A 99 -11.84 0.95 -10.14
CA GLU A 99 -13.30 0.97 -9.96
C GLU A 99 -13.96 2.12 -10.76
N ASN A 100 -13.37 3.30 -10.70
CA ASN A 100 -13.89 4.50 -11.37
C ASN A 100 -13.91 4.34 -12.92
N THR A 101 -13.03 3.52 -13.51
CA THR A 101 -13.06 3.26 -14.97
C THR A 101 -14.30 2.49 -15.43
N LYS A 102 -15.09 1.91 -14.52
CA LYS A 102 -16.37 1.29 -14.88
C LYS A 102 -17.42 2.29 -15.34
N GLN A 103 -17.25 3.55 -14.98
CA GLN A 103 -18.19 4.65 -15.26
C GLN A 103 -17.58 5.75 -16.13
N SER A 104 -16.28 5.67 -16.45
CA SER A 104 -15.57 6.70 -17.24
C SER A 104 -14.50 6.08 -18.13
N VAL A 105 -14.10 6.82 -19.18
CA VAL A 105 -13.06 6.37 -20.13
C VAL A 105 -11.66 6.34 -19.48
N PHE A 106 -11.44 7.18 -18.47
CA PHE A 106 -10.20 7.22 -17.69
C PHE A 106 -10.51 7.55 -16.22
N SER A 107 -9.57 7.25 -15.36
CA SER A 107 -9.61 7.68 -13.96
C SER A 107 -8.22 8.08 -13.49
N THR A 108 -8.17 9.13 -12.69
CA THR A 108 -6.96 9.57 -11.99
C THR A 108 -7.25 9.70 -10.51
N VAL A 109 -6.45 9.05 -9.66
CA VAL A 109 -6.53 9.21 -8.21
C VAL A 109 -5.21 9.82 -7.73
N THR A 110 -5.29 10.97 -7.10
CA THR A 110 -4.15 11.69 -6.55
C THR A 110 -4.15 11.54 -5.03
N LEU A 111 -3.00 11.18 -4.47
CA LEU A 111 -2.78 11.09 -3.03
C LEU A 111 -1.86 12.21 -2.57
N ARG A 112 -2.15 12.77 -1.39
CA ARG A 112 -1.24 13.67 -0.69
C ARG A 112 -1.20 13.37 0.81
N ASN A 113 -0.14 13.83 1.48
CA ASN A 113 0.07 13.65 2.93
C ASN A 113 -0.03 12.19 3.38
N THR A 114 0.62 11.29 2.64
CA THR A 114 0.84 9.89 3.03
C THR A 114 2.31 9.66 3.34
N THR A 115 2.63 8.53 3.95
CA THR A 115 4.01 8.13 4.19
C THR A 115 4.64 7.51 2.91
N HIS A 116 5.76 6.83 3.05
CA HIS A 116 6.45 6.18 1.93
C HIS A 116 5.58 5.10 1.27
N ILE A 117 5.47 5.14 -0.06
CA ILE A 117 4.57 4.29 -0.85
C ILE A 117 5.20 2.98 -1.34
N GLY A 118 6.41 2.63 -0.93
CA GLY A 118 7.07 1.40 -1.34
C GLY A 118 7.46 1.34 -2.83
N ARG A 119 7.36 0.17 -3.45
CA ARG A 119 7.71 -0.08 -4.84
C ARG A 119 6.56 0.29 -5.78
N LEU A 120 6.77 1.24 -6.65
CA LEU A 120 5.74 1.75 -7.59
C LEU A 120 5.18 0.67 -8.53
N GLY A 121 6.00 -0.29 -8.93
CA GLY A 121 5.60 -1.35 -9.85
C GLY A 121 4.43 -2.21 -9.34
N ASP A 122 4.20 -2.29 -8.03
CA ASP A 122 3.09 -3.09 -7.47
C ASP A 122 1.73 -2.51 -7.86
N TYR A 123 1.61 -1.18 -7.88
CA TYR A 123 0.38 -0.49 -8.25
C TYR A 123 0.12 -0.58 -9.75
N ALA A 124 1.18 -0.45 -10.57
CA ALA A 124 1.08 -0.68 -12.01
C ALA A 124 0.66 -2.12 -12.33
N GLU A 125 1.22 -3.11 -11.64
CA GLU A 125 0.81 -4.52 -11.78
C GLU A 125 -0.64 -4.76 -11.36
N LEU A 126 -1.12 -4.10 -10.30
CA LEU A 126 -2.51 -4.20 -9.86
C LEU A 126 -3.46 -3.70 -10.95
N ILE A 127 -3.16 -2.55 -11.53
CA ILE A 127 -3.94 -1.95 -12.61
C ILE A 127 -3.89 -2.81 -13.88
N ALA A 128 -2.69 -3.25 -14.28
CA ALA A 128 -2.49 -4.07 -15.47
C ALA A 128 -3.22 -5.43 -15.41
N LYS A 129 -3.32 -6.05 -14.23
CA LYS A 129 -4.12 -7.29 -14.03
C LYS A 129 -5.61 -7.11 -14.31
N LYS A 130 -6.08 -5.87 -14.41
CA LYS A 130 -7.46 -5.51 -14.77
C LYS A 130 -7.59 -5.09 -16.25
N ASN A 131 -6.55 -5.34 -17.07
CA ASN A 131 -6.44 -4.94 -18.46
C ASN A 131 -6.54 -3.41 -18.67
N LEU A 132 -6.01 -2.65 -17.74
CA LEU A 132 -5.91 -1.20 -17.74
C LEU A 132 -4.43 -0.76 -17.80
N ILE A 133 -4.20 0.51 -18.21
CA ILE A 133 -2.87 1.10 -18.36
C ILE A 133 -2.74 2.27 -17.38
#